data_f83fdf2b3823e61c7333d1ea94f17e79
#
_entry.id   f83fdf2b3823e61c7333d1ea94f17e79
#
_cell.length_a   1.000
_cell.length_b   1.000
_cell.length_c   1.000
_cell.angle_alpha   90.00
_cell.angle_beta   90.00
_cell.angle_gamma   90.00
#
_symmetry.space_group_name_H-M   'P 1'
#
loop_
_entity.id
_entity.type
_entity.pdbx_description
1 polymer ?
#
loop_
_entity_poly.entity_id
_entity_poly.type
_entity_poly.pdbx_seq_one_letter_code
_entity_poly.pdbx_strand_id
1 'polypeptide(L)'
;MGKTLKETIKEIIRKHLKNKKGKVFGQCLTAVGWVGGTLPELYEKDGMIELSMADVAGGGIVTGSALMREKPIYVIRYQGFNWYNAPMIVNYAAKSKEIWNTPCPVFVRGIGMEGGIGPVAGSS
;
A
#
# COMPACT_ATOMS: atom_id res chain seq x y z
N MET A 1 1.42 -27.23 12.93
CA MET A 1 2.47 -26.33 12.40
C MET A 1 1.91 -24.94 12.22
N GLY A 2 2.62 -23.97 12.72
CA GLY A 2 2.22 -22.59 12.57
C GLY A 2 2.44 -22.08 11.14
N LYS A 3 1.72 -21.04 10.79
CA LYS A 3 1.90 -20.35 9.51
C LYS A 3 3.15 -19.49 9.55
N THR A 4 3.80 -19.33 8.40
CA THR A 4 4.89 -18.38 8.27
C THR A 4 4.36 -16.95 8.36
N LEU A 5 5.23 -15.99 8.66
CA LEU A 5 4.87 -14.57 8.65
C LEU A 5 4.31 -14.16 7.28
N LYS A 6 4.94 -14.64 6.22
CA LYS A 6 4.49 -14.38 4.85
C LYS A 6 3.06 -14.85 4.61
N GLU A 7 2.74 -16.06 5.02
CA GLU A 7 1.40 -16.62 4.86
C GLU A 7 0.36 -15.86 5.68
N THR A 8 0.74 -15.47 6.89
CA THR A 8 -0.15 -14.69 7.76
C THR A 8 -0.48 -13.34 7.15
N ILE A 9 0.52 -12.63 6.64
CA ILE A 9 0.32 -11.33 5.97
C ILE A 9 -0.58 -11.50 4.75
N LYS A 10 -0.32 -12.52 3.93
CA LYS A 10 -1.14 -12.80 2.74
C LYS A 10 -2.60 -13.02 3.11
N GLU A 11 -2.86 -13.79 4.14
CA GLU A 11 -4.24 -14.08 4.56
C GLU A 11 -4.96 -12.86 5.12
N ILE A 12 -4.26 -12.04 5.90
CA ILE A 12 -4.83 -10.80 6.43
C ILE A 12 -5.27 -9.89 5.29
N ILE A 13 -4.44 -9.75 4.27
CA ILE A 13 -4.76 -8.91 3.10
C ILE A 13 -5.89 -9.52 2.30
N ARG A 14 -5.90 -10.83 2.12
CA ARG A 14 -7.01 -11.52 1.43
C ARG A 14 -8.34 -11.25 2.12
N LYS A 15 -8.35 -11.34 3.45
CA LYS A 15 -9.56 -11.06 4.23
C LYS A 15 -9.98 -9.60 4.10
N HIS A 16 -9.01 -8.68 4.11
CA HIS A 16 -9.27 -7.25 3.93
C HIS A 16 -9.96 -6.98 2.59
N LEU A 17 -9.51 -7.64 1.52
CA LEU A 17 -10.07 -7.45 0.18
C LEU A 17 -11.46 -8.04 -0.02
N LYS A 18 -11.91 -8.91 0.88
CA LYS A 18 -13.29 -9.42 0.83
C LYS A 18 -14.31 -8.35 1.20
N ASN A 19 -13.90 -7.33 1.94
CA ASN A 19 -14.73 -6.19 2.24
C ASN A 19 -14.76 -5.28 1.01
N LYS A 20 -15.96 -4.83 0.58
CA LYS A 20 -16.10 -3.97 -0.59
C LYS A 20 -15.32 -2.66 -0.49
N LYS A 21 -15.08 -2.19 0.73
CA LYS A 21 -14.33 -0.96 0.97
C LYS A 21 -12.83 -1.20 1.11
N GLY A 22 -12.41 -2.46 1.25
CA GLY A 22 -11.01 -2.81 1.35
C GLY A 22 -10.33 -2.73 -0.02
N LYS A 23 -9.25 -1.98 -0.10
CA LYS A 23 -8.47 -1.81 -1.33
C LYS A 23 -6.98 -1.96 -1.04
N VAL A 24 -6.25 -2.43 -2.02
CA VAL A 24 -4.80 -2.42 -2.01
C VAL A 24 -4.33 -1.65 -3.24
N PHE A 25 -3.52 -0.65 -3.04
CA PHE A 25 -2.94 0.15 -4.11
C PHE A 25 -1.42 0.00 -4.11
N GLY A 26 -0.82 0.09 -5.26
CA GLY A 26 0.63 0.09 -5.36
C GLY A 26 1.10 -0.12 -6.78
N GLN A 27 2.41 -0.04 -6.97
CA GLN A 27 3.05 -0.28 -8.25
C GLN A 27 3.60 -1.69 -8.27
N CYS A 28 3.44 -2.38 -9.39
CA CYS A 28 3.96 -3.72 -9.58
C CYS A 28 3.53 -4.70 -8.49
N LEU A 29 2.25 -4.69 -8.13
CA LEU A 29 1.73 -5.54 -7.05
C LEU A 29 1.86 -7.03 -7.36
N THR A 30 1.78 -7.42 -8.61
CA THR A 30 1.90 -8.82 -9.01
C THR A 30 3.34 -9.25 -9.26
N ALA A 31 4.27 -8.31 -9.32
CA ALA A 31 5.66 -8.61 -9.61
C ALA A 31 6.31 -9.42 -8.48
N VAL A 32 7.27 -10.25 -8.86
CA VAL A 32 7.98 -11.15 -7.94
C VAL A 32 7.00 -12.03 -7.17
N GLY A 33 6.04 -12.61 -7.90
CA GLY A 33 5.05 -13.50 -7.30
C GLY A 33 4.22 -12.82 -6.22
N TRP A 34 3.58 -11.70 -6.58
CA TRP A 34 2.77 -10.91 -5.65
C TRP A 34 3.58 -10.47 -4.43
N VAL A 35 4.62 -9.72 -4.70
CA VAL A 35 5.54 -9.16 -3.69
C VAL A 35 6.09 -10.27 -2.78
N GLY A 36 6.74 -11.24 -3.42
CA GLY A 36 7.39 -12.34 -2.70
C GLY A 36 6.41 -13.23 -1.96
N GLY A 37 5.17 -13.32 -2.41
CA GLY A 37 4.15 -14.15 -1.79
C GLY A 37 3.53 -13.53 -0.53
N THR A 38 3.71 -12.24 -0.31
CA THR A 38 3.08 -11.55 0.82
C THR A 38 1.73 -10.93 0.47
N LEU A 39 1.38 -10.92 -0.83
CA LEU A 39 0.05 -10.51 -1.28
C LEU A 39 -0.70 -11.72 -1.83
N PRO A 40 -2.04 -11.77 -1.70
CA PRO A 40 -2.82 -12.83 -2.32
C PRO A 40 -2.80 -12.69 -3.84
N GLU A 41 -2.94 -13.80 -4.54
CA GLU A 41 -2.92 -13.83 -6.00
C GLU A 41 -4.25 -13.33 -6.57
N LEU A 42 -4.50 -12.04 -6.39
CA LEU A 42 -5.73 -11.37 -6.80
C LEU A 42 -5.39 -10.21 -7.76
N TYR A 43 -6.41 -9.63 -8.35
CA TYR A 43 -6.27 -8.64 -9.41
C TYR A 43 -7.17 -7.43 -9.15
N GLU A 44 -7.22 -6.52 -10.10
CA GLU A 44 -7.97 -5.27 -9.98
C GLU A 44 -9.44 -5.49 -9.65
N LYS A 45 -10.06 -6.48 -10.26
CA LYS A 45 -11.46 -6.81 -9.98
C LYS A 45 -11.71 -7.18 -8.52
N ASP A 46 -10.67 -7.59 -7.83
CA ASP A 46 -10.74 -8.01 -6.43
C ASP A 46 -10.37 -6.88 -5.47
N GLY A 47 -10.09 -5.70 -5.99
CA GLY A 47 -9.70 -4.54 -5.18
C GLY A 47 -8.19 -4.34 -5.05
N MET A 48 -7.39 -5.12 -5.77
CA MET A 48 -5.94 -4.95 -5.81
C MET A 48 -5.57 -4.13 -7.03
N ILE A 49 -5.40 -2.84 -6.84
CA ILE A 49 -5.31 -1.86 -7.91
C ILE A 49 -3.87 -1.46 -8.16
N GLU A 50 -3.36 -1.77 -9.35
CA GLU A 50 -2.04 -1.35 -9.77
C GLU A 50 -2.04 0.10 -10.21
N LEU A 51 -1.05 0.85 -9.74
CA LEU A 51 -0.88 2.25 -10.10
C LEU A 51 0.28 2.41 -11.06
N SER A 52 0.24 3.48 -11.83
CA SER A 52 1.37 3.90 -12.66
C SER A 52 2.53 4.34 -11.79
N MET A 53 3.73 4.38 -12.35
CA MET A 53 4.92 4.86 -11.64
C MET A 53 4.89 6.38 -11.51
N ALA A 54 3.98 6.87 -10.69
CA ALA A 54 3.80 8.29 -10.40
C ALA A 54 3.55 8.42 -8.90
N ASP A 55 4.61 8.40 -8.12
CA ASP A 55 4.52 8.26 -6.66
C ASP A 55 3.71 9.37 -5.99
N VAL A 56 3.89 10.61 -6.42
CA VAL A 56 3.13 11.73 -5.85
C VAL A 56 1.64 11.55 -6.13
N ALA A 57 1.29 11.18 -7.37
CA ALA A 57 -0.10 10.93 -7.73
C ALA A 57 -0.65 9.71 -6.99
N GLY A 58 0.19 8.67 -6.79
CA GLY A 58 -0.19 7.48 -6.02
C GLY A 58 -0.61 7.82 -4.60
N GLY A 59 0.18 8.65 -3.91
CA GLY A 59 -0.17 9.13 -2.57
C GLY A 59 -1.49 9.87 -2.55
N GLY A 60 -1.75 10.70 -3.58
CA GLY A 60 -3.01 11.41 -3.73
C GLY A 60 -4.20 10.48 -3.96
N ILE A 61 -4.04 9.47 -4.80
CA ILE A 61 -5.08 8.48 -5.08
C ILE A 61 -5.46 7.73 -3.80
N VAL A 62 -4.48 7.28 -3.04
CA VAL A 62 -4.71 6.53 -1.80
C VAL A 62 -5.40 7.42 -0.76
N THR A 63 -4.97 8.66 -0.62
CA THR A 63 -5.60 9.62 0.29
C THR A 63 -7.05 9.87 -0.12
N GLY A 64 -7.32 10.05 -1.43
CA GLY A 64 -8.67 10.22 -1.94
C GLY A 64 -9.56 9.01 -1.69
N SER A 65 -9.02 7.81 -1.85
CA SER A 65 -9.74 6.59 -1.53
C SER A 65 -10.18 6.56 -0.07
N ALA A 66 -9.30 6.92 0.86
CA ALA A 66 -9.63 6.96 2.28
C ALA A 66 -10.68 8.03 2.59
N LEU A 67 -10.61 9.18 1.93
CA LEU A 67 -11.63 10.24 2.08
C LEU A 67 -12.99 9.79 1.60
N MET A 68 -13.05 8.94 0.59
CA MET A 68 -14.30 8.36 0.09
C MET A 68 -14.77 7.17 0.93
N ARG A 69 -14.19 7.00 2.11
CA ARG A 69 -14.56 5.97 3.09
C ARG A 69 -14.19 4.55 2.66
N GLU A 70 -13.26 4.42 1.74
CA GLU A 70 -12.63 3.13 1.50
C GLU A 70 -11.54 2.88 2.54
N LYS A 71 -11.03 1.68 2.60
CA LYS A 71 -9.97 1.29 3.53
C LYS A 71 -8.74 0.87 2.72
N PRO A 72 -7.94 1.85 2.25
CA PRO A 72 -6.80 1.54 1.41
C PRO A 72 -5.59 1.06 2.20
N ILE A 73 -4.93 0.04 1.66
CA ILE A 73 -3.58 -0.34 2.03
C ILE A 73 -2.70 0.07 0.86
N TYR A 74 -1.70 0.91 1.12
CA TYR A 74 -0.78 1.37 0.11
C TYR A 74 0.54 0.63 0.24
N VAL A 75 0.87 -0.19 -0.76
CA VAL A 75 2.11 -0.95 -0.79
C VAL A 75 3.16 -0.16 -1.55
N ILE A 76 4.22 0.24 -0.86
CA ILE A 76 5.36 0.93 -1.43
C ILE A 76 6.52 -0.05 -1.50
N ARG A 77 6.97 -0.36 -2.72
CA ARG A 77 7.95 -1.43 -2.92
C ARG A 77 9.31 -1.15 -2.30
N TYR A 78 9.72 0.11 -2.27
CA TYR A 78 11.00 0.50 -1.67
C TYR A 78 10.79 1.70 -0.77
N GLN A 79 11.37 1.67 0.40
CA GLN A 79 11.15 2.71 1.41
C GLN A 79 11.58 4.10 0.94
N GLY A 80 12.60 4.18 0.10
CA GLY A 80 13.02 5.46 -0.46
C GLY A 80 11.91 6.21 -1.19
N PHE A 81 10.94 5.49 -1.75
CA PHE A 81 9.81 6.11 -2.45
C PHE A 81 8.81 6.75 -1.50
N ASN A 82 8.91 6.52 -0.20
CA ASN A 82 8.06 7.19 0.78
C ASN A 82 8.19 8.71 0.70
N TRP A 83 9.35 9.21 0.35
CA TRP A 83 9.58 10.65 0.24
C TRP A 83 8.68 11.29 -0.81
N TYR A 84 8.42 10.61 -1.91
CA TYR A 84 7.56 11.12 -2.97
C TYR A 84 6.09 11.07 -2.60
N ASN A 85 5.72 10.21 -1.67
CA ASN A 85 4.33 10.07 -1.23
C ASN A 85 4.02 10.89 0.03
N ALA A 86 5.06 11.31 0.75
CA ALA A 86 4.92 11.99 2.03
C ALA A 86 4.03 13.24 2.00
N PRO A 87 4.11 14.13 0.98
CA PRO A 87 3.29 15.33 0.98
C PRO A 87 1.79 15.06 1.15
N MET A 88 1.26 14.10 0.44
CA MET A 88 -0.18 13.79 0.52
C MET A 88 -0.53 13.12 1.84
N ILE A 89 0.32 12.22 2.31
CA ILE A 89 0.06 11.50 3.56
C ILE A 89 0.22 12.43 4.76
N VAL A 90 1.30 13.18 4.82
CA VAL A 90 1.59 14.05 5.97
C VAL A 90 0.68 15.28 6.01
N ASN A 91 0.46 15.92 4.87
CA ASN A 91 -0.27 17.19 4.81
C ASN A 91 -1.79 17.01 4.75
N TYR A 92 -2.27 15.87 4.28
CA TYR A 92 -3.70 15.65 4.13
C TYR A 92 -4.20 14.48 4.95
N ALA A 93 -3.74 13.27 4.70
CA ALA A 93 -4.26 12.10 5.38
C ALA A 93 -4.08 12.18 6.89
N ALA A 94 -2.90 12.55 7.35
CA ALA A 94 -2.59 12.61 8.79
C ALA A 94 -3.34 13.70 9.53
N LYS A 95 -3.72 14.77 8.84
CA LYS A 95 -4.34 15.95 9.44
C LYS A 95 -5.84 16.07 9.20
N SER A 96 -6.38 15.25 8.32
CA SER A 96 -7.74 15.40 7.82
C SER A 96 -8.79 15.35 8.93
N LYS A 97 -8.64 14.44 9.87
CA LYS A 97 -9.59 14.30 10.97
C LYS A 97 -9.56 15.53 11.88
N GLU A 98 -8.38 16.04 12.16
CA GLU A 98 -8.22 17.16 13.08
C GLU A 98 -8.66 18.49 12.46
N ILE A 99 -8.24 18.75 11.21
CA ILE A 99 -8.51 20.05 10.57
C ILE A 99 -9.91 20.13 9.99
N TRP A 100 -10.37 19.06 9.33
CA TRP A 100 -11.65 19.06 8.62
C TRP A 100 -12.68 18.13 9.21
N ASN A 101 -12.37 17.48 10.32
CA ASN A 101 -13.23 16.47 10.96
C ASN A 101 -13.63 15.34 9.99
N THR A 102 -12.79 15.04 9.03
CA THR A 102 -13.03 13.99 8.04
C THR A 102 -11.99 12.88 8.22
N PRO A 103 -12.38 11.69 8.66
CA PRO A 103 -11.42 10.58 8.80
C PRO A 103 -10.78 10.21 7.46
N CYS A 104 -9.49 9.96 7.49
CA CYS A 104 -8.73 9.58 6.30
C CYS A 104 -7.72 8.49 6.68
N PRO A 105 -8.20 7.28 7.06
CA PRO A 105 -7.31 6.22 7.49
C PRO A 105 -6.61 5.58 6.29
N VAL A 106 -5.29 5.66 6.26
CA VAL A 106 -4.44 5.03 5.24
C VAL A 106 -3.45 4.12 5.94
N PHE A 107 -3.39 2.87 5.51
CA PHE A 107 -2.35 1.95 5.97
C PHE A 107 -1.24 1.92 4.93
N VAL A 108 -0.03 2.33 5.30
CA VAL A 108 1.12 2.32 4.40
C VAL A 108 2.03 1.17 4.75
N ARG A 109 2.32 0.35 3.77
CA ARG A 109 3.23 -0.78 3.92
C ARG A 109 4.47 -0.53 3.06
N GLY A 110 5.59 -0.18 3.69
CA GLY A 110 6.88 -0.07 3.02
C GLY A 110 7.61 -1.40 3.05
N ILE A 111 8.34 -1.71 2.01
CA ILE A 111 9.10 -2.94 1.92
C ILE A 111 10.57 -2.64 2.13
N GLY A 112 11.16 -3.26 3.15
CA GLY A 112 12.60 -3.27 3.36
C GLY A 112 13.14 -4.58 2.85
N MET A 113 14.25 -4.55 2.17
CA MET A 113 14.87 -5.76 1.61
C MET A 113 16.17 -6.08 2.31
N GLU A 114 16.39 -7.35 2.55
CA GLU A 114 17.69 -7.82 3.01
C GLU A 114 18.64 -7.93 1.84
N GLY A 115 19.90 -7.58 2.06
CA GLY A 115 20.94 -7.64 1.04
C GLY A 115 20.92 -6.46 0.09
N GLY A 116 21.92 -6.38 -0.74
CA GLY A 116 22.05 -5.32 -1.71
C GLY A 116 21.27 -5.60 -2.99
N ILE A 117 20.47 -4.65 -3.43
CA ILE A 117 19.70 -4.80 -4.67
C ILE A 117 20.15 -3.78 -5.71
N GLY A 118 21.01 -2.92 -5.35
CA GLY A 118 21.49 -1.86 -6.21
C GLY A 118 21.29 -0.50 -5.56
N PRO A 119 22.00 0.50 -6.06
CA PRO A 119 22.09 1.77 -5.35
C PRO A 119 20.76 2.54 -5.26
N VAL A 120 19.85 2.32 -6.19
CA VAL A 120 18.57 3.03 -6.17
C VAL A 120 17.48 2.18 -5.55
N ALA A 121 17.35 0.95 -5.99
CA ALA A 121 16.26 0.07 -5.54
C ALA A 121 16.48 -0.47 -4.13
N GLY A 122 17.73 -0.56 -3.70
CA GLY A 122 18.06 -1.09 -2.38
C GLY A 122 18.05 -0.07 -1.26
N SER A 123 17.70 1.16 -1.53
CA SER A 123 17.65 2.18 -0.48
C SER A 123 16.51 1.88 0.49
N SER A 124 16.82 1.89 1.74
CA SER A 124 15.86 1.61 2.79
C SER A 124 16.13 2.48 4.01
#